data_084d936f37033cabdb037988996215bc
#
_entry.id   084d936f37033cabdb037988996215bc
#
_cell.length_a   1.000
_cell.length_b   1.000
_cell.length_c   1.000
_cell.angle_alpha   90.00
_cell.angle_beta   90.00
_cell.angle_gamma   90.00
#
_symmetry.space_group_name_H-M   'P 1'
#
loop_
_entity.id
_entity.type
_entity.pdbx_description
1 polymer ?
#
loop_
_entity_poly.entity_id
_entity_poly.type
_entity_poly.pdbx_seq_one_letter_code
_entity_poly.pdbx_strand_id
1 'polypeptide(L)'
;MQYGPEPELIESPLGRTIEQNGIRLTINIVRLATQPGWSLEVVNENNTSIVWDDPFPTDRAADAAFRKALAEEGPEAFLDDR
;
A
#
# COMPACT_ATOMS: atom_id res chain seq x y z
N MET A 1 -28.75 -1.61 11.07
CA MET A 1 -28.78 -1.65 10.35
C MET A 1 -28.12 -2.12 9.34
N GLN A 2 -28.10 -2.96 8.85
CA GLN A 2 -27.36 -3.43 7.92
C GLN A 2 -27.99 -3.37 6.70
N TYR A 3 -27.33 -3.27 5.76
CA TYR A 3 -27.83 -2.67 4.74
C TYR A 3 -27.48 -3.40 3.55
N GLY A 4 -27.26 -4.36 3.39
CA GLY A 4 -26.82 -5.06 2.23
C GLY A 4 -25.38 -5.45 2.39
N PRO A 5 -24.87 -6.29 1.51
CA PRO A 5 -23.49 -6.77 1.62
C PRO A 5 -22.50 -5.64 1.39
N GLU A 6 -21.43 -5.69 2.12
CA GLU A 6 -20.34 -4.75 1.91
C GLU A 6 -19.61 -5.09 0.62
N PRO A 7 -19.04 -4.08 -0.03
CA PRO A 7 -18.21 -4.37 -1.19
C PRO A 7 -17.06 -5.28 -0.80
N GLU A 8 -16.75 -6.21 -1.68
CA GLU A 8 -15.65 -7.11 -1.44
C GLU A 8 -14.32 -6.38 -1.61
N LEU A 9 -13.39 -6.65 -0.71
CA LEU A 9 -12.04 -6.10 -0.81
C LEU A 9 -11.16 -7.13 -1.49
N ILE A 10 -10.48 -6.72 -2.54
CA ILE A 10 -9.60 -7.57 -3.31
C ILE A 10 -8.17 -7.20 -3.00
N GLU A 11 -7.38 -8.16 -2.55
CA GLU A 11 -5.99 -7.93 -2.22
C GLU A 11 -5.11 -8.46 -3.33
N SER A 12 -4.16 -7.64 -3.75
CA SER A 12 -3.21 -8.05 -4.77
C SER A 12 -2.18 -8.98 -4.17
N PRO A 13 -1.75 -10.00 -4.90
CA PRO A 13 -0.64 -10.84 -4.44
C PRO A 13 0.69 -10.07 -4.38
N LEU A 14 0.73 -8.87 -4.92
CA LEU A 14 1.94 -8.05 -4.83
C LEU A 14 2.11 -7.41 -3.45
N GLY A 15 1.07 -7.41 -2.63
CA GLY A 15 1.19 -6.98 -1.24
C GLY A 15 2.14 -7.89 -0.49
N ARG A 16 2.97 -7.30 0.37
CA ARG A 16 3.97 -8.10 1.06
C ARG A 16 4.64 -7.28 2.14
N THR A 17 5.41 -7.96 2.97
CA THR A 17 6.26 -7.30 3.97
C THR A 17 7.71 -7.44 3.53
N ILE A 18 8.42 -6.33 3.55
CA ILE A 18 9.86 -6.34 3.25
C ILE A 18 10.63 -5.81 4.44
N GLU A 19 11.92 -6.09 4.43
CA GLU A 19 12.82 -5.54 5.44
C GLU A 19 14.07 -5.08 4.72
N GLN A 20 14.42 -3.81 4.90
CA GLN A 20 15.58 -3.23 4.23
C GLN A 20 16.26 -2.27 5.18
N ASN A 21 17.55 -2.42 5.35
CA ASN A 21 18.33 -1.60 6.29
C ASN A 21 17.78 -1.68 7.71
N GLY A 22 17.23 -2.83 8.07
CA GLY A 22 16.66 -3.02 9.39
C GLY A 22 15.28 -2.43 9.58
N ILE A 23 14.68 -1.90 8.52
CA ILE A 23 13.36 -1.27 8.58
C ILE A 23 12.36 -2.19 7.91
N ARG A 24 11.29 -2.50 8.65
CA ARG A 24 10.24 -3.37 8.14
C ARG A 24 9.07 -2.54 7.64
N LEU A 25 8.63 -2.84 6.43
CA LEU A 25 7.50 -2.16 5.81
C LEU A 25 6.52 -3.21 5.28
N THR A 26 5.24 -2.98 5.51
CA THR A 26 4.20 -3.83 4.97
C THR A 26 3.49 -3.06 3.87
N ILE A 27 3.45 -3.65 2.69
CA ILE A 27 2.86 -3.02 1.51
C ILE A 27 1.53 -3.68 1.23
N ASN A 28 0.47 -2.88 1.23
CA ASN A 28 -0.88 -3.34 0.93
C ASN A 28 -1.35 -2.71 -0.35
N ILE A 29 -1.79 -3.54 -1.29
CA ILE A 29 -2.31 -3.08 -2.57
C ILE A 29 -3.68 -3.72 -2.71
N VAL A 30 -4.72 -2.90 -2.62
CA VAL A 30 -6.08 -3.40 -2.51
C VAL A 30 -7.02 -2.61 -3.41
N ARG A 31 -8.13 -3.23 -3.74
CA ARG A 31 -9.16 -2.61 -4.57
C ARG A 31 -10.52 -3.06 -4.07
N LEU A 32 -11.48 -2.14 -4.05
CA LEU A 32 -12.85 -2.56 -3.83
C LEU A 32 -13.38 -3.16 -5.12
N ALA A 33 -14.14 -4.24 -4.99
CA ALA A 33 -14.63 -4.95 -6.17
C ALA A 33 -15.48 -4.06 -7.06
N THR A 34 -16.11 -3.05 -6.47
CA THR A 34 -16.98 -2.15 -7.21
C THR A 34 -16.26 -0.96 -7.84
N GLN A 35 -14.94 -0.88 -7.68
CA GLN A 35 -14.18 0.25 -8.18
C GLN A 35 -12.98 -0.24 -8.96
N PRO A 36 -12.59 0.50 -10.00
CA PRO A 36 -11.50 0.03 -10.86
C PRO A 36 -10.10 0.31 -10.33
N GLY A 37 -9.95 1.24 -9.40
CA GLY A 37 -8.63 1.68 -8.99
C GLY A 37 -8.07 0.90 -7.83
N TRP A 38 -6.75 0.78 -7.81
CA TRP A 38 -6.01 0.09 -6.74
C TRP A 38 -5.43 1.13 -5.79
N SER A 39 -5.56 0.87 -4.51
CA SER A 39 -4.99 1.72 -3.47
C SER A 39 -3.66 1.14 -3.01
N LEU A 40 -2.72 2.02 -2.73
CA LEU A 40 -1.41 1.63 -2.24
C LEU A 40 -1.21 2.21 -0.84
N GLU A 41 -0.87 1.33 0.09
CA GLU A 41 -0.61 1.71 1.46
C GLU A 41 0.68 1.06 1.92
N VAL A 42 1.50 1.81 2.63
CA VAL A 42 2.70 1.27 3.26
C VAL A 42 2.57 1.51 4.76
N VAL A 43 2.69 0.45 5.55
CA VAL A 43 2.57 0.54 7.00
C VAL A 43 3.94 0.28 7.60
N ASN A 44 4.43 1.19 8.42
CA ASN A 44 5.74 1.05 9.02
C ASN A 44 5.67 0.29 10.35
N GLU A 45 6.80 0.16 11.01
CA GLU A 45 6.89 -0.63 12.24
C GLU A 45 6.06 -0.08 13.38
N ASN A 46 5.74 1.20 13.33
CA ASN A 46 4.93 1.84 14.37
C ASN A 46 3.45 1.83 14.01
N ASN A 47 3.08 1.07 12.98
CA ASN A 47 1.70 1.00 12.50
C ASN A 47 1.22 2.31 11.90
N THR A 48 2.14 3.17 11.50
CA THR A 48 1.77 4.38 10.78
C THR A 48 1.53 4.02 9.33
N SER A 49 0.43 4.49 8.80
CA SER A 49 -0.02 4.16 7.46
C SER A 49 0.25 5.34 6.55
N ILE A 50 0.92 5.07 5.44
CA ILE A 50 1.19 6.06 4.41
C ILE A 50 0.43 5.63 3.18
N VAL A 51 -0.52 6.45 2.73
CA VAL A 51 -1.41 6.10 1.64
C VAL A 51 -1.20 7.08 0.50
N TRP A 52 -1.09 6.56 -0.72
CA TRP A 52 -1.01 7.42 -1.90
C TRP A 52 -2.40 7.99 -2.17
N ASP A 53 -2.43 9.26 -2.58
CA ASP A 53 -3.70 9.96 -2.72
C ASP A 53 -4.55 9.45 -3.86
N ASP A 54 -3.93 9.09 -4.96
CA ASP A 54 -4.66 8.70 -6.16
C ASP A 54 -4.59 7.21 -6.37
N PRO A 55 -5.69 6.60 -6.82
CA PRO A 55 -5.65 5.18 -7.14
C PRO A 55 -4.84 4.92 -8.39
N PHE A 56 -4.41 3.68 -8.54
CA PHE A 56 -3.62 3.25 -9.68
C PHE A 56 -4.48 2.39 -10.60
N PRO A 57 -4.23 2.44 -11.91
CA PRO A 57 -5.04 1.64 -12.84
C PRO A 57 -4.84 0.14 -12.70
N THR A 58 -3.67 -0.29 -12.23
CA THR A 58 -3.40 -1.71 -12.02
C THR A 58 -2.62 -1.87 -10.73
N ASP A 59 -2.63 -3.09 -10.21
CA ASP A 59 -1.83 -3.37 -9.02
C ASP A 59 -0.35 -3.30 -9.33
N ARG A 60 0.04 -3.62 -10.56
CA ARG A 60 1.45 -3.49 -10.95
C ARG A 60 1.89 -2.04 -10.94
N ALA A 61 1.00 -1.13 -11.37
CA ALA A 61 1.34 0.29 -11.34
C ALA A 61 1.52 0.77 -9.91
N ALA A 62 0.67 0.28 -8.99
CA ALA A 62 0.82 0.63 -7.58
C ALA A 62 2.14 0.11 -7.04
N ASP A 63 2.48 -1.13 -7.35
CA ASP A 63 3.73 -1.70 -6.87
C ASP A 63 4.93 -0.97 -7.47
N ALA A 64 4.85 -0.57 -8.74
CA ALA A 64 5.93 0.17 -9.37
C ALA A 64 6.14 1.52 -8.69
N ALA A 65 5.05 2.17 -8.28
CA ALA A 65 5.15 3.44 -7.57
C ALA A 65 5.85 3.26 -6.23
N PHE A 66 5.52 2.20 -5.52
CA PHE A 66 6.19 1.91 -4.25
C PHE A 66 7.68 1.65 -4.48
N ARG A 67 8.01 0.80 -5.45
CA ARG A 67 9.41 0.46 -5.69
C ARG A 67 10.22 1.68 -6.11
N LYS A 68 9.61 2.56 -6.89
CA LYS A 68 10.28 3.78 -7.31
C LYS A 68 10.57 4.67 -6.11
N ALA A 69 9.58 4.85 -5.23
CA ALA A 69 9.77 5.67 -4.04
C ALA A 69 10.85 5.07 -3.14
N LEU A 70 10.83 3.74 -2.99
CA LEU A 70 11.81 3.08 -2.16
C LEU A 70 13.21 3.25 -2.74
N ALA A 71 13.36 3.12 -4.05
CA ALA A 71 14.67 3.24 -4.69
C ALA A 71 15.20 4.66 -4.62
N GLU A 72 14.32 5.65 -4.75
CA GLU A 72 14.75 7.04 -4.79
C GLU A 72 14.99 7.64 -3.42
N GLU A 73 14.19 7.22 -2.43
CA GLU A 73 14.23 7.87 -1.13
C GLU A 73 14.69 6.95 0.00
N GLY A 74 14.69 5.65 -0.24
CA GLY A 74 15.09 4.69 0.76
C GLY A 74 13.97 4.35 1.72
N PRO A 75 14.14 3.27 2.51
CA PRO A 75 13.08 2.84 3.43
C PRO A 75 12.84 3.86 4.55
N GLU A 76 13.84 4.69 4.85
CA GLU A 76 13.70 5.68 5.90
C GLU A 76 12.61 6.71 5.61
N ALA A 77 12.29 6.91 4.32
CA ALA A 77 11.24 7.85 3.95
C ALA A 77 9.87 7.43 4.45
N PHE A 78 9.71 6.17 4.81
CA PHE A 78 8.44 5.66 5.28
C PHE A 78 8.34 5.61 6.80
N LEU A 79 9.36 6.08 7.49
CA LEU A 79 9.31 6.13 8.93
C LEU A 79 8.54 7.37 9.38
N ASP A 80 8.13 7.31 10.64
CA ASP A 80 7.48 8.48 11.23
C ASP A 80 8.44 9.64 11.24
N ASP A 81 7.86 10.82 11.31
CA ASP A 81 8.67 11.99 11.37
C ASP A 81 9.58 11.96 12.58
N ARG A 82 10.76 12.47 12.43
CA ARG A 82 11.74 12.51 13.49
C ARG A 82 11.67 13.77 14.28
#